data_46898c108a55494b3871d2e56ffa88e8
#
_entry.id   46898c108a55494b3871d2e56ffa88e8
#
_cell.length_a   1.000
_cell.length_b   1.000
_cell.length_c   1.000
_cell.angle_alpha   90.00
_cell.angle_beta   90.00
_cell.angle_gamma   90.00
#
_symmetry.space_group_name_H-M   'P 1'
#
loop_
_entity.id
_entity.type
_entity.pdbx_description
1 polymer ?
#
loop_
_entity_poly.entity_id
_entity_poly.type
_entity_poly.pdbx_seq_one_letter_code
_entity_poly.pdbx_strand_id
1 'polypeptide(L)'
;MKYGRSLQELAIELDRQAKVKKDYVATAGAMQMTAVNENFDLVIGNTPFQLNENAHRQLGLQLKIPAPYYERMRAENPGLLMANVNGWFQQSPDTRRMVRTLDGTARAILSDRYRRIDNYEVAQTVLPIISEMQGARIESCELTDTRMYIKVVNERIQTEVVPGDIVQAGILISNSEVGMGLSLI
;
A
#
# COMPACT_ATOMS: atom_id res chain seq x y z
N MET A 1 -19.06 3.73 15.72
CA MET A 1 -18.76 4.09 14.33
C MET A 1 -17.37 4.67 14.29
N LYS A 2 -16.43 4.09 13.54
CA LYS A 2 -15.16 4.75 13.26
C LYS A 2 -15.46 5.84 12.23
N TYR A 3 -15.40 7.09 12.62
CA TYR A 3 -15.45 8.20 11.68
C TYR A 3 -14.16 8.15 10.87
N GLY A 4 -14.28 7.94 9.54
CA GLY A 4 -13.17 8.08 8.62
C GLY A 4 -12.66 9.52 8.58
N ARG A 5 -11.52 9.73 7.90
CA ARG A 5 -10.98 11.09 7.66
C ARG A 5 -12.00 11.93 6.89
N SER A 6 -12.02 13.22 7.15
CA SER A 6 -12.71 14.16 6.26
C SER A 6 -12.05 14.19 4.88
N LEU A 7 -12.77 14.62 3.85
CA LEU A 7 -12.21 14.77 2.51
C LEU A 7 -11.00 15.71 2.49
N GLN A 8 -11.06 16.79 3.29
CA GLN A 8 -9.95 17.74 3.39
C GLN A 8 -8.70 17.10 3.99
N GLU A 9 -8.85 16.33 5.07
CA GLU A 9 -7.74 15.61 5.70
C GLU A 9 -7.16 14.56 4.74
N LEU A 10 -8.01 13.86 3.98
CA LEU A 10 -7.54 12.94 2.95
C LEU A 10 -6.73 13.68 1.89
N ALA A 11 -7.23 14.79 1.34
CA ALA A 11 -6.57 15.55 0.29
C ALA A 11 -5.19 16.09 0.76
N ILE A 12 -5.11 16.61 1.97
CA ILE A 12 -3.86 17.10 2.57
C ILE A 12 -2.85 15.96 2.70
N GLU A 13 -3.29 14.81 3.20
CA GLU A 13 -2.39 13.65 3.39
C GLU A 13 -1.94 13.07 2.05
N LEU A 14 -2.80 12.98 1.04
CA LEU A 14 -2.43 12.50 -0.29
C LEU A 14 -1.42 13.44 -0.97
N ASP A 15 -1.59 14.76 -0.83
CA ASP A 15 -0.63 15.76 -1.33
C ASP A 15 0.73 15.64 -0.62
N ARG A 16 0.71 15.46 0.71
CA ARG A 16 1.93 15.21 1.50
C ARG A 16 2.65 13.96 1.01
N GLN A 17 1.92 12.84 0.90
CA GLN A 17 2.50 11.56 0.45
C GLN A 17 3.04 11.66 -0.98
N ALA A 18 2.34 12.35 -1.88
CA ALA A 18 2.81 12.56 -3.25
C ALA A 18 4.17 13.27 -3.33
N LYS A 19 4.46 14.17 -2.39
CA LYS A 19 5.72 14.93 -2.31
C LYS A 19 6.88 14.14 -1.72
N VAL A 20 6.61 13.21 -0.80
CA VAL A 20 7.68 12.54 -0.03
C VAL A 20 7.91 11.08 -0.45
N LYS A 21 6.94 10.44 -1.11
CA LYS A 21 7.11 9.08 -1.61
C LYS A 21 8.18 9.01 -2.68
N LYS A 22 8.94 7.91 -2.69
CA LYS A 22 9.95 7.63 -3.72
C LYS A 22 9.86 6.16 -4.13
N ASP A 23 10.17 5.92 -5.40
CA ASP A 23 10.25 4.59 -5.97
C ASP A 23 11.69 4.33 -6.42
N TYR A 24 12.26 3.23 -5.94
CA TYR A 24 13.60 2.79 -6.30
C TYR A 24 13.50 1.51 -7.13
N VAL A 25 14.16 1.48 -8.27
CA VAL A 25 14.33 0.24 -9.03
C VAL A 25 15.77 -0.19 -8.89
N ALA A 26 15.98 -1.33 -8.23
CA ALA A 26 17.30 -1.86 -7.97
C ALA A 26 17.39 -3.35 -8.32
N THR A 27 18.59 -3.82 -8.60
CA THR A 27 18.87 -5.26 -8.74
C THR A 27 19.00 -5.90 -7.38
N ALA A 28 18.67 -7.18 -7.27
CA ALA A 28 18.78 -7.94 -6.02
C ALA A 28 20.22 -7.91 -5.47
N GLY A 29 21.23 -7.96 -6.34
CA GLY A 29 22.63 -7.86 -5.94
C GLY A 29 23.04 -6.52 -5.34
N ALA A 30 22.26 -5.45 -5.58
CA ALA A 30 22.46 -4.13 -4.98
C ALA A 30 21.63 -3.91 -3.70
N MET A 31 20.90 -4.94 -3.26
CA MET A 31 20.08 -4.91 -2.05
C MET A 31 20.70 -5.78 -0.97
N GLN A 32 20.52 -5.37 0.28
CA GLN A 32 20.93 -6.13 1.46
C GLN A 32 19.92 -5.94 2.57
N MET A 33 19.50 -7.02 3.21
CA MET A 33 18.76 -6.95 4.45
C MET A 33 19.72 -6.84 5.62
N THR A 34 19.46 -5.90 6.51
CA THR A 34 20.18 -5.71 7.79
C THR A 34 19.18 -5.65 8.94
N ALA A 35 19.64 -5.91 10.15
CA ALA A 35 18.82 -5.75 11.36
C ALA A 35 19.49 -4.74 12.28
N VAL A 36 18.69 -3.79 12.78
CA VAL A 36 19.11 -2.77 13.74
C VAL A 36 18.05 -2.71 14.84
N ASN A 37 18.41 -3.03 16.09
CA ASN A 37 17.51 -2.94 17.24
C ASN A 37 16.14 -3.59 17.01
N GLU A 38 16.12 -4.86 16.62
CA GLU A 38 14.91 -5.65 16.33
C GLU A 38 14.12 -5.23 15.08
N ASN A 39 14.50 -4.13 14.42
CA ASN A 39 13.92 -3.73 13.14
C ASN A 39 14.79 -4.24 11.99
N PHE A 40 14.13 -4.45 10.85
CA PHE A 40 14.82 -4.86 9.63
C PHE A 40 14.79 -3.73 8.63
N ASP A 41 15.97 -3.44 8.08
CA ASP A 41 16.13 -2.49 7.00
C ASP A 41 16.48 -3.21 5.70
N LEU A 42 15.94 -2.72 4.60
CA LEU A 42 16.41 -3.02 3.27
C LEU A 42 17.36 -1.91 2.83
N VAL A 43 18.62 -2.22 2.73
CA VAL A 43 19.64 -1.30 2.22
C VAL A 43 19.67 -1.40 0.71
N ILE A 44 19.52 -0.27 0.01
CA ILE A 44 19.66 -0.15 -1.45
C ILE A 44 20.83 0.78 -1.74
N GLY A 45 21.91 0.22 -2.28
CA GLY A 45 23.19 0.93 -2.35
C GLY A 45 23.69 1.26 -0.94
N ASN A 46 23.63 2.54 -0.55
CA ASN A 46 24.04 2.98 0.80
C ASN A 46 22.87 3.52 1.64
N THR A 47 21.64 3.39 1.16
CA THR A 47 20.47 3.98 1.84
C THR A 47 19.64 2.88 2.50
N PRO A 48 19.51 2.89 3.84
CA PRO A 48 18.64 1.98 4.56
C PRO A 48 17.18 2.46 4.51
N PHE A 49 16.26 1.52 4.41
CA PHE A 49 14.82 1.73 4.49
C PHE A 49 14.22 0.69 5.43
N GLN A 50 13.60 1.12 6.52
CA GLN A 50 12.92 0.21 7.42
C GLN A 50 11.79 -0.51 6.67
N LEU A 51 11.70 -1.83 6.82
CA LEU A 51 10.64 -2.63 6.21
C LEU A 51 9.37 -2.56 7.07
N ASN A 52 8.23 -2.20 6.45
CA ASN A 52 6.93 -2.40 7.10
C ASN A 52 6.40 -3.82 6.88
N GLU A 53 5.30 -4.16 7.54
CA GLU A 53 4.68 -5.49 7.48
C GLU A 53 4.35 -5.94 6.04
N ASN A 54 3.83 -5.04 5.20
CA ASN A 54 3.52 -5.37 3.82
C ASN A 54 4.78 -5.67 3.00
N ALA A 55 5.85 -4.90 3.20
CA ALA A 55 7.14 -5.13 2.54
C ALA A 55 7.77 -6.46 2.98
N HIS A 56 7.72 -6.81 4.26
CA HIS A 56 8.13 -8.12 4.77
C HIS A 56 7.38 -9.26 4.09
N ARG A 57 6.04 -9.17 4.08
CA ARG A 57 5.19 -10.17 3.44
C ARG A 57 5.50 -10.33 1.94
N GLN A 58 5.67 -9.23 1.23
CA GLN A 58 5.97 -9.25 -0.20
C GLN A 58 7.38 -9.79 -0.48
N LEU A 59 8.35 -9.44 0.35
CA LEU A 59 9.71 -9.94 0.23
C LEU A 59 9.74 -11.47 0.38
N GLY A 60 9.10 -12.02 1.42
CA GLY A 60 8.97 -13.45 1.63
C GLY A 60 8.31 -14.15 0.43
N LEU A 61 7.20 -13.59 -0.07
CA LEU A 61 6.49 -14.12 -1.22
C LEU A 61 7.37 -14.15 -2.48
N GLN A 62 8.09 -13.07 -2.77
CA GLN A 62 8.95 -12.96 -3.95
C GLN A 62 10.18 -13.88 -3.90
N LEU A 63 10.70 -14.12 -2.72
CA LEU A 63 11.80 -15.05 -2.50
C LEU A 63 11.31 -16.50 -2.31
N LYS A 64 9.99 -16.74 -2.41
CA LYS A 64 9.34 -18.05 -2.23
C LYS A 64 9.65 -18.67 -0.86
N ILE A 65 9.83 -17.83 0.16
CA ILE A 65 9.97 -18.27 1.54
C ILE A 65 8.56 -18.44 2.12
N PRO A 66 8.19 -19.64 2.64
CA PRO A 66 6.87 -19.83 3.25
C PRO A 66 6.62 -18.83 4.38
N ALA A 67 5.46 -18.16 4.39
CA ALA A 67 5.16 -17.12 5.35
C ALA A 67 5.33 -17.53 6.82
N PRO A 68 4.87 -18.72 7.28
CA PRO A 68 5.09 -19.12 8.67
C PRO A 68 6.58 -19.26 9.01
N TYR A 69 7.40 -19.72 8.06
CA TYR A 69 8.84 -19.85 8.27
C TYR A 69 9.55 -18.49 8.28
N TYR A 70 9.12 -17.58 7.40
CA TYR A 70 9.61 -16.21 7.37
C TYR A 70 9.36 -15.51 8.73
N GLU A 71 8.13 -15.57 9.23
CA GLU A 71 7.75 -14.96 10.50
C GLU A 71 8.45 -15.61 11.70
N ARG A 72 8.63 -16.92 11.66
CA ARG A 72 9.40 -17.61 12.69
C ARG A 72 10.85 -17.15 12.74
N MET A 73 11.53 -17.07 11.57
CA MET A 73 12.90 -16.56 11.52
C MET A 73 12.96 -15.11 12.00
N ARG A 74 11.98 -14.29 11.61
CA ARG A 74 11.89 -12.88 12.00
C ARG A 74 11.80 -12.72 13.53
N ALA A 75 10.99 -13.55 14.18
CA ALA A 75 10.75 -13.46 15.62
C ALA A 75 11.84 -14.14 16.45
N GLU A 76 12.32 -15.32 16.02
CA GLU A 76 13.17 -16.18 16.85
C GLU A 76 14.65 -16.12 16.46
N ASN A 77 14.95 -15.82 15.18
CA ASN A 77 16.35 -15.83 14.70
C ASN A 77 16.56 -14.80 13.56
N PRO A 78 16.66 -13.50 13.89
CA PRO A 78 16.88 -12.43 12.91
C PRO A 78 18.10 -12.66 12.01
N GLY A 79 19.17 -13.23 12.55
CA GLY A 79 20.38 -13.56 11.79
C GLY A 79 20.13 -14.57 10.68
N LEU A 80 19.29 -15.58 10.96
CA LEU A 80 18.92 -16.60 9.97
C LEU A 80 18.04 -15.97 8.86
N LEU A 81 17.11 -15.06 9.22
CA LEU A 81 16.32 -14.36 8.23
C LEU A 81 17.21 -13.54 7.29
N MET A 82 18.13 -12.75 7.85
CA MET A 82 19.08 -11.95 7.04
C MET A 82 19.92 -12.83 6.13
N ALA A 83 20.49 -13.92 6.65
CA ALA A 83 21.31 -14.85 5.87
C ALA A 83 20.50 -15.48 4.73
N ASN A 84 19.25 -15.83 4.99
CA ASN A 84 18.34 -16.43 4.01
C ASN A 84 17.99 -15.43 2.89
N VAL A 85 17.52 -14.23 3.25
CA VAL A 85 17.16 -13.20 2.29
C VAL A 85 18.36 -12.76 1.44
N ASN A 86 19.49 -12.48 2.08
CA ASN A 86 20.69 -12.04 1.38
C ASN A 86 21.27 -13.16 0.50
N GLY A 87 21.19 -14.42 0.93
CA GLY A 87 21.56 -15.57 0.11
C GLY A 87 20.74 -15.65 -1.19
N TRP A 88 19.42 -15.45 -1.12
CA TRP A 88 18.56 -15.41 -2.29
C TRP A 88 18.84 -14.20 -3.20
N PHE A 89 19.18 -13.04 -2.64
CA PHE A 89 19.58 -11.89 -3.43
C PHE A 89 20.87 -12.17 -4.22
N GLN A 90 21.84 -12.84 -3.61
CA GLN A 90 23.09 -13.20 -4.27
C GLN A 90 22.94 -14.33 -5.29
N GLN A 91 21.98 -15.23 -5.09
CA GLN A 91 21.70 -16.30 -6.05
C GLN A 91 21.10 -15.78 -7.37
N SER A 92 20.38 -14.67 -7.32
CA SER A 92 19.74 -14.06 -8.51
C SER A 92 20.00 -12.55 -8.55
N PRO A 93 21.27 -12.12 -8.63
CA PRO A 93 21.67 -10.72 -8.41
C PRO A 93 21.09 -9.75 -9.45
N ASP A 94 20.84 -10.22 -10.67
CA ASP A 94 20.32 -9.39 -11.77
C ASP A 94 18.80 -9.18 -11.74
N THR A 95 18.09 -9.86 -10.83
CA THR A 95 16.65 -9.72 -10.69
C THR A 95 16.29 -8.31 -10.23
N ARG A 96 15.56 -7.57 -11.07
CA ARG A 96 15.16 -6.20 -10.77
C ARG A 96 13.87 -6.17 -9.95
N ARG A 97 13.81 -5.25 -9.01
CA ARG A 97 12.65 -5.02 -8.16
C ARG A 97 12.39 -3.54 -7.98
N MET A 98 11.12 -3.19 -7.85
CA MET A 98 10.68 -1.85 -7.46
C MET A 98 10.43 -1.83 -5.95
N VAL A 99 11.10 -0.94 -5.25
CA VAL A 99 10.86 -0.68 -3.82
C VAL A 99 10.18 0.67 -3.69
N ARG A 100 8.97 0.68 -3.16
CA ARG A 100 8.22 1.91 -2.90
C ARG A 100 8.42 2.34 -1.46
N THR A 101 8.79 3.60 -1.28
CA THR A 101 9.06 4.16 0.05
C THR A 101 8.14 5.33 0.37
N LEU A 102 7.92 5.53 1.66
CA LEU A 102 7.22 6.68 2.22
C LEU A 102 7.85 6.99 3.58
N ASP A 103 8.22 8.24 3.80
CA ASP A 103 8.80 8.71 5.07
C ASP A 103 10.01 7.86 5.54
N GLY A 104 10.87 7.43 4.62
CA GLY A 104 12.03 6.59 4.94
C GLY A 104 11.73 5.09 5.14
N THR A 105 10.47 4.69 5.04
CA THR A 105 10.04 3.30 5.20
C THR A 105 9.78 2.64 3.84
N ALA A 106 10.34 1.46 3.61
CA ALA A 106 9.99 0.60 2.48
C ALA A 106 8.63 -0.04 2.76
N ARG A 107 7.60 0.39 2.03
CA ARG A 107 6.22 -0.07 2.22
C ARG A 107 5.76 -1.12 1.22
N ALA A 108 6.51 -1.30 0.13
CA ALA A 108 6.26 -2.36 -0.83
C ALA A 108 7.53 -2.75 -1.58
N ILE A 109 7.62 -4.04 -1.89
CA ILE A 109 8.62 -4.64 -2.76
C ILE A 109 7.87 -5.34 -3.89
N LEU A 110 7.98 -4.80 -5.11
CA LEU A 110 7.19 -5.18 -6.27
C LEU A 110 8.10 -5.61 -7.44
N SER A 111 7.51 -6.21 -8.47
CA SER A 111 8.21 -6.42 -9.74
C SER A 111 8.57 -5.08 -10.37
N ASP A 112 9.67 -5.01 -11.08
CA ASP A 112 10.07 -3.84 -11.89
C ASP A 112 9.07 -3.52 -13.02
N ARG A 113 8.19 -4.48 -13.36
CA ARG A 113 7.10 -4.31 -14.33
C ARG A 113 5.82 -3.77 -13.72
N TYR A 114 5.78 -3.57 -12.40
CA TYR A 114 4.59 -3.06 -11.73
C TYR A 114 4.25 -1.66 -12.25
N ARG A 115 3.02 -1.51 -12.75
CA ARG A 115 2.47 -0.21 -13.15
C ARG A 115 1.76 0.39 -11.94
N ARG A 116 2.33 1.45 -11.43
CA ARG A 116 1.76 2.18 -10.30
C ARG A 116 0.53 2.98 -10.73
N ILE A 117 -0.47 2.98 -9.87
CA ILE A 117 -1.59 3.93 -9.89
C ILE A 117 -1.60 4.53 -8.48
N ASP A 118 -1.24 5.79 -8.39
CA ASP A 118 -1.09 6.45 -7.10
C ASP A 118 -2.44 6.92 -6.55
N ASN A 119 -2.63 6.86 -5.23
CA ASN A 119 -3.87 7.30 -4.58
C ASN A 119 -4.19 8.76 -4.91
N TYR A 120 -3.17 9.60 -5.01
CA TYR A 120 -3.30 11.00 -5.40
C TYR A 120 -3.90 11.13 -6.81
N GLU A 121 -3.41 10.38 -7.80
CA GLU A 121 -3.91 10.40 -9.18
C GLU A 121 -5.37 9.92 -9.26
N VAL A 122 -5.69 8.85 -8.51
CA VAL A 122 -7.07 8.34 -8.42
C VAL A 122 -7.98 9.42 -7.83
N ALA A 123 -7.59 10.01 -6.71
CA ALA A 123 -8.39 11.06 -6.05
C ALA A 123 -8.58 12.28 -6.97
N GLN A 124 -7.53 12.75 -7.65
CA GLN A 124 -7.63 13.85 -8.61
C GLN A 124 -8.59 13.56 -9.76
N THR A 125 -8.68 12.31 -10.18
CA THR A 125 -9.57 11.91 -11.29
C THR A 125 -11.01 11.76 -10.83
N VAL A 126 -11.25 11.13 -9.68
CA VAL A 126 -12.60 10.74 -9.27
C VAL A 126 -13.35 11.83 -8.49
N LEU A 127 -12.64 12.68 -7.71
CA LEU A 127 -13.31 13.68 -6.89
C LEU A 127 -14.07 14.76 -7.71
N PRO A 128 -13.53 15.29 -8.82
CA PRO A 128 -14.30 16.19 -9.68
C PRO A 128 -15.58 15.53 -10.23
N ILE A 129 -15.48 14.27 -10.68
CA ILE A 129 -16.63 13.52 -11.20
C ILE A 129 -17.71 13.38 -10.13
N ILE A 130 -17.32 13.01 -8.91
CA ILE A 130 -18.25 12.86 -7.77
C ILE A 130 -18.90 14.20 -7.44
N SER A 131 -18.15 15.33 -7.51
CA SER A 131 -18.68 16.66 -7.20
C SER A 131 -19.73 17.14 -8.19
N GLU A 132 -19.68 16.65 -9.44
CA GLU A 132 -20.67 16.97 -10.49
C GLU A 132 -21.90 16.05 -10.44
N MET A 133 -21.83 14.91 -9.73
CA MET A 133 -22.93 13.95 -9.62
C MET A 133 -24.04 14.52 -8.72
N GLN A 134 -25.22 14.77 -9.29
CA GLN A 134 -26.37 15.28 -8.53
C GLN A 134 -26.81 14.29 -7.45
N GLY A 135 -26.89 14.77 -6.20
CA GLY A 135 -27.30 13.97 -5.04
C GLY A 135 -26.22 13.05 -4.47
N ALA A 136 -25.00 13.05 -5.05
CA ALA A 136 -23.88 12.35 -4.48
C ALA A 136 -23.28 13.13 -3.31
N ARG A 137 -22.93 12.42 -2.24
CA ARG A 137 -22.10 12.93 -1.15
C ARG A 137 -21.06 11.89 -0.75
N ILE A 138 -19.90 12.38 -0.35
CA ILE A 138 -18.87 11.54 0.23
C ILE A 138 -19.28 11.22 1.66
N GLU A 139 -19.44 9.93 1.96
CA GLU A 139 -19.85 9.47 3.29
C GLU A 139 -18.63 9.25 4.20
N SER A 140 -17.57 8.65 3.67
CA SER A 140 -16.33 8.44 4.42
C SER A 140 -15.13 8.30 3.51
N CYS A 141 -13.98 8.67 4.03
CA CYS A 141 -12.67 8.44 3.43
C CYS A 141 -11.77 7.71 4.43
N GLU A 142 -11.03 6.74 3.97
CA GLU A 142 -10.06 6.01 4.79
C GLU A 142 -8.76 5.82 4.02
N LEU A 143 -7.64 5.98 4.69
CA LEU A 143 -6.31 5.73 4.18
C LEU A 143 -5.55 4.88 5.18
N THR A 144 -5.25 3.66 4.76
CA THR A 144 -4.43 2.69 5.50
C THR A 144 -3.05 2.58 4.88
N ASP A 145 -2.16 1.79 5.47
CA ASP A 145 -0.82 1.53 4.93
C ASP A 145 -0.86 0.87 3.55
N THR A 146 -1.95 0.18 3.23
CA THR A 146 -2.06 -0.62 2.01
C THR A 146 -3.14 -0.15 1.04
N ARG A 147 -4.15 0.58 1.51
CA ARG A 147 -5.31 0.96 0.69
C ARG A 147 -5.88 2.33 1.04
N MET A 148 -6.38 2.98 0.01
CA MET A 148 -7.29 4.11 0.12
C MET A 148 -8.71 3.65 -0.19
N TYR A 149 -9.68 4.20 0.56
CA TYR A 149 -11.11 4.03 0.32
C TYR A 149 -11.82 5.38 0.30
N ILE A 150 -12.73 5.57 -0.66
CA ILE A 150 -13.65 6.69 -0.72
C ILE A 150 -15.05 6.11 -0.93
N LYS A 151 -15.91 6.28 0.06
CA LYS A 151 -17.31 5.85 0.02
C LYS A 151 -18.19 7.03 -0.35
N VAL A 152 -18.97 6.86 -1.39
CA VAL A 152 -19.92 7.84 -1.92
C VAL A 152 -21.32 7.24 -1.86
N VAL A 153 -22.29 7.99 -1.39
CA VAL A 153 -23.70 7.62 -1.44
C VAL A 153 -24.47 8.62 -2.29
N ASN A 154 -25.53 8.16 -2.95
CA ASN A 154 -26.43 9.02 -3.71
C ASN A 154 -27.83 9.00 -3.09
N GLU A 155 -28.23 10.10 -2.48
CA GLU A 155 -29.50 10.23 -1.77
C GLU A 155 -30.71 10.25 -2.71
N ARG A 156 -30.50 10.52 -4.00
CA ARG A 156 -31.57 10.51 -5.01
C ARG A 156 -31.90 9.13 -5.53
N ILE A 157 -30.95 8.19 -5.36
CA ILE A 157 -31.14 6.79 -5.79
C ILE A 157 -31.32 5.96 -4.54
N GLN A 158 -32.57 5.82 -4.13
CA GLN A 158 -32.94 5.06 -2.94
C GLN A 158 -34.19 4.22 -3.19
N THR A 159 -34.31 3.14 -2.47
CA THR A 159 -35.49 2.29 -2.46
C THR A 159 -35.80 1.84 -1.05
N GLU A 160 -37.09 1.65 -0.77
CA GLU A 160 -37.52 1.06 0.48
C GLU A 160 -37.68 -0.45 0.27
N VAL A 161 -36.96 -1.25 1.04
CA VAL A 161 -36.98 -2.72 0.94
C VAL A 161 -38.12 -3.30 1.77
N VAL A 162 -38.31 -2.76 2.96
CA VAL A 162 -39.48 -2.97 3.82
C VAL A 162 -39.86 -1.64 4.46
N PRO A 163 -41.10 -1.42 4.91
CA PRO A 163 -41.51 -0.16 5.51
C PRO A 163 -40.54 0.35 6.57
N GLY A 164 -39.92 1.50 6.31
CA GLY A 164 -38.92 2.14 7.19
C GLY A 164 -37.47 1.73 6.94
N ASP A 165 -37.19 0.75 6.06
CA ASP A 165 -35.80 0.35 5.70
C ASP A 165 -35.44 0.89 4.32
N ILE A 166 -34.78 2.05 4.33
CA ILE A 166 -34.36 2.75 3.11
C ILE A 166 -32.91 2.38 2.76
N VAL A 167 -32.73 1.83 1.56
CA VAL A 167 -31.41 1.52 0.98
C VAL A 167 -31.04 2.59 -0.05
N GLN A 168 -29.85 3.14 0.07
CA GLN A 168 -29.31 4.13 -0.87
C GLN A 168 -28.25 3.49 -1.76
N ALA A 169 -28.20 3.91 -3.02
CA ALA A 169 -27.13 3.51 -3.92
C ALA A 169 -25.81 4.16 -3.47
N GLY A 170 -24.74 3.39 -3.51
CA GLY A 170 -23.41 3.87 -3.16
C GLY A 170 -22.34 3.34 -4.11
N ILE A 171 -21.21 4.04 -4.14
CA ILE A 171 -20.01 3.65 -4.87
C ILE A 171 -18.88 3.59 -3.86
N LEU A 172 -18.13 2.49 -3.85
CA LEU A 172 -16.90 2.37 -3.10
C LEU A 172 -15.72 2.39 -4.07
N ILE A 173 -14.88 3.41 -3.96
CA ILE A 173 -13.63 3.53 -4.70
C ILE A 173 -12.52 3.05 -3.79
N SER A 174 -11.75 2.06 -4.25
CA SER A 174 -10.62 1.51 -3.50
C SER A 174 -9.40 1.40 -4.39
N ASN A 175 -8.27 1.93 -3.92
CA ASN A 175 -6.99 1.82 -4.61
C ASN A 175 -5.87 1.37 -3.67
N SER A 176 -4.87 0.70 -4.23
CA SER A 176 -3.65 0.31 -3.52
C SER A 176 -2.42 0.70 -4.31
N GLU A 177 -1.59 1.53 -3.73
CA GLU A 177 -0.27 1.87 -4.29
C GLU A 177 0.78 0.78 -4.07
N VAL A 178 0.50 -0.19 -3.22
CA VAL A 178 1.45 -1.21 -2.73
C VAL A 178 1.19 -2.61 -3.29
N GLY A 179 0.49 -2.70 -4.44
CA GLY A 179 0.32 -3.97 -5.14
C GLY A 179 -0.84 -4.84 -4.67
N MET A 180 -1.84 -4.26 -3.98
CA MET A 180 -3.05 -4.98 -3.55
C MET A 180 -4.23 -4.86 -4.53
N GLY A 181 -3.99 -4.29 -5.72
CA GLY A 181 -5.00 -4.11 -6.77
C GLY A 181 -5.92 -2.89 -6.59
N LEU A 182 -6.57 -2.48 -7.70
CA LEU A 182 -7.65 -1.50 -7.76
C LEU A 182 -8.98 -2.24 -7.76
N SER A 183 -9.98 -1.78 -7.00
CA SER A 183 -11.36 -2.25 -7.15
C SER A 183 -12.36 -1.10 -7.06
N LEU A 184 -13.38 -1.18 -7.91
CA LEU A 184 -14.60 -0.38 -7.90
C LEU A 184 -15.76 -1.35 -7.61
N ILE A 185 -16.52 -1.09 -6.56
CA ILE A 185 -17.70 -1.87 -6.16
C ILE A 185 -18.88 -0.91 -6.00
#